data_62eaae9804f8267a1f86618f292f3f49
#
_entry.id   62eaae9804f8267a1f86618f292f3f49
#
_cell.length_a   1.000
_cell.length_b   1.000
_cell.length_c   1.000
_cell.angle_alpha   90.00
_cell.angle_beta   90.00
_cell.angle_gamma   90.00
#
_symmetry.space_group_name_H-M   'P 1'
#
loop_
_entity.id
_entity.type
_entity.pdbx_description
1 polymer ?
#
loop_
_entity_poly.entity_id
_entity_poly.type
_entity_poly.pdbx_seq_one_letter_code
_entity_poly.pdbx_strand_id
1 'polypeptide(L)'
;MRKKLGYSGFPQLKIELAKDLVGSIPEVDNLLHPDEDMETLMNKVHHSQIVTIDKTYHLLSASTLEDVVKALEQAKHVYLFGVGGSAIVCDDFRHKLMRTGKSSSYYPDIHLQMTFVPAMTQEDLAIFVLYSGETKGIVIAAKWAKEMNIPSVTITQSAYNKLGKLVDYVLTIPS
;
A
#
# COMPACT_ATOMS: atom_id res chain seq x y z
N MET A 1 -20.80 -25.16 15.21
CA MET A 1 -19.58 -24.66 14.62
C MET A 1 -18.77 -23.70 15.51
N ARG A 2 -19.38 -22.85 16.35
CA ARG A 2 -18.75 -21.80 17.17
C ARG A 2 -17.75 -22.29 18.25
N LYS A 3 -17.97 -23.46 18.88
CA LYS A 3 -17.11 -23.98 19.97
C LYS A 3 -15.80 -24.65 19.51
N LYS A 4 -15.63 -24.91 18.21
CA LYS A 4 -14.42 -25.58 17.69
C LYS A 4 -13.25 -24.63 17.41
N LEU A 5 -13.48 -23.31 17.40
CA LEU A 5 -12.49 -22.30 17.07
C LEU A 5 -11.99 -21.47 18.27
N GLY A 6 -12.42 -21.80 19.50
CA GLY A 6 -11.92 -21.17 20.73
C GLY A 6 -12.43 -19.75 21.01
N TYR A 7 -13.38 -19.22 20.23
CA TYR A 7 -13.90 -17.86 20.43
C TYR A 7 -15.15 -17.84 21.31
N SER A 8 -15.23 -16.86 22.22
CA SER A 8 -16.34 -16.70 23.17
C SER A 8 -17.64 -16.21 22.52
N GLY A 9 -17.59 -15.75 21.25
CA GLY A 9 -18.78 -15.32 20.51
C GLY A 9 -18.48 -14.72 19.14
N PHE A 10 -19.55 -14.42 18.39
CA PHE A 10 -19.45 -13.82 17.05
C PHE A 10 -18.77 -12.42 17.03
N PRO A 11 -18.96 -11.54 18.05
CA PRO A 11 -18.22 -10.28 18.11
C PRO A 11 -16.70 -10.48 18.21
N GLN A 12 -16.23 -11.43 19.01
CA GLN A 12 -14.82 -11.73 19.15
C GLN A 12 -14.23 -12.32 17.85
N LEU A 13 -14.95 -13.26 17.23
CA LEU A 13 -14.55 -13.79 15.92
C LEU A 13 -14.47 -12.68 14.85
N LYS A 14 -15.43 -11.75 14.85
CA LYS A 14 -15.44 -10.62 13.92
C LYS A 14 -14.29 -9.66 14.15
N ILE A 15 -13.89 -9.42 15.40
CA ILE A 15 -12.72 -8.58 15.75
C ILE A 15 -11.42 -9.26 15.29
N GLU A 16 -11.26 -10.55 15.54
CA GLU A 16 -10.08 -11.29 15.11
C GLU A 16 -9.99 -11.38 13.59
N LEU A 17 -11.08 -11.66 12.89
CA LEU A 17 -11.14 -11.61 11.43
C LEU A 17 -10.90 -10.20 10.89
N ALA A 18 -11.32 -9.16 11.59
CA ALA A 18 -11.04 -7.77 11.20
C ALA A 18 -9.56 -7.42 11.40
N LYS A 19 -8.91 -7.91 12.44
CA LYS A 19 -7.46 -7.78 12.63
C LYS A 19 -6.69 -8.46 11.49
N ASP A 20 -7.08 -9.67 11.10
CA ASP A 20 -6.48 -10.37 9.97
C ASP A 20 -6.73 -9.68 8.63
N LEU A 21 -7.88 -9.02 8.46
CA LEU A 21 -8.27 -8.32 7.23
C LEU A 21 -7.66 -6.91 7.11
N VAL A 22 -7.43 -6.26 8.24
CA VAL A 22 -6.82 -4.90 8.27
C VAL A 22 -5.30 -4.97 8.16
N GLY A 23 -4.73 -6.17 8.14
CA GLY A 23 -3.30 -6.41 8.25
C GLY A 23 -2.86 -5.81 9.58
N SER A 24 -2.81 -6.61 10.62
CA SER A 24 -2.22 -6.19 11.88
C SER A 24 -0.93 -5.43 11.55
N ILE A 25 -0.70 -4.30 12.17
CA ILE A 25 0.65 -3.79 12.39
C ILE A 25 1.23 -4.83 13.36
N PRO A 26 1.93 -5.87 12.88
CA PRO A 26 1.90 -7.16 13.60
C PRO A 26 2.80 -7.24 14.78
N GLU A 27 3.71 -6.34 14.98
CA GLU A 27 4.74 -6.55 16.01
C GLU A 27 4.88 -5.39 16.99
N VAL A 28 4.43 -4.18 16.65
CA VAL A 28 4.58 -3.03 17.56
C VAL A 28 3.55 -3.09 18.69
N ASP A 29 2.30 -3.43 18.41
CA ASP A 29 1.25 -3.51 19.43
C ASP A 29 1.47 -4.67 20.45
N ASN A 30 2.12 -5.77 20.02
CA ASN A 30 2.47 -6.86 20.91
C ASN A 30 3.79 -6.64 21.67
N LEU A 31 4.57 -5.64 21.26
CA LEU A 31 5.85 -5.31 21.88
C LEU A 31 5.75 -4.23 22.96
N LEU A 32 4.66 -3.47 23.01
CA LEU A 32 4.49 -2.36 23.93
C LEU A 32 3.65 -2.77 25.14
N HIS A 33 4.26 -2.77 26.34
CA HIS A 33 3.56 -2.94 27.60
C HIS A 33 3.42 -1.61 28.33
N PRO A 34 2.25 -1.32 28.99
CA PRO A 34 2.02 -0.04 29.64
C PRO A 34 3.01 0.29 30.77
N ASP A 35 3.64 -0.72 31.35
CA ASP A 35 4.53 -0.60 32.50
C ASP A 35 6.03 -0.56 32.12
N GLU A 36 6.37 -0.42 30.84
CA GLU A 36 7.75 -0.37 30.41
C GLU A 36 8.37 1.02 30.63
N ASP A 37 9.66 1.02 31.00
CA ASP A 37 10.42 2.27 31.06
C ASP A 37 10.67 2.85 29.65
N MET A 38 10.94 4.16 29.62
CA MET A 38 11.09 4.89 28.37
C MET A 38 12.27 4.41 27.52
N GLU A 39 13.36 3.97 28.16
CA GLU A 39 14.55 3.49 27.44
C GLU A 39 14.25 2.17 26.71
N THR A 40 13.57 1.23 27.38
CA THR A 40 13.10 -0.01 26.78
C THR A 40 12.15 0.27 25.61
N LEU A 41 11.21 1.19 25.76
CA LEU A 41 10.29 1.59 24.69
C LEU A 41 11.03 2.17 23.47
N MET A 42 11.97 3.08 23.70
CA MET A 42 12.77 3.68 22.63
C MET A 42 13.59 2.63 21.87
N ASN A 43 14.21 1.68 22.59
CA ASN A 43 14.98 0.58 21.99
C ASN A 43 14.10 -0.34 21.14
N LYS A 44 12.89 -0.67 21.60
CA LYS A 44 11.94 -1.48 20.84
C LYS A 44 11.48 -0.78 19.55
N VAL A 45 11.11 0.49 19.63
CA VAL A 45 10.71 1.27 18.45
C VAL A 45 11.86 1.36 17.45
N HIS A 46 13.07 1.67 17.92
CA HIS A 46 14.27 1.75 17.08
C HIS A 46 14.54 0.41 16.37
N HIS A 47 14.53 -0.69 17.13
CA HIS A 47 14.75 -2.03 16.56
C HIS A 47 13.68 -2.40 15.52
N SER A 48 12.41 -2.16 15.81
CA SER A 48 11.31 -2.43 14.90
C SER A 48 11.45 -1.66 13.58
N GLN A 49 11.85 -0.39 13.63
CA GLN A 49 12.08 0.39 12.42
C GLN A 49 13.24 -0.16 11.57
N ILE A 50 14.36 -0.52 12.20
CA ILE A 50 15.50 -1.12 11.49
C ILE A 50 15.08 -2.43 10.81
N VAL A 51 14.40 -3.32 11.54
CA VAL A 51 13.93 -4.59 11.00
C VAL A 51 12.96 -4.38 9.83
N THR A 52 12.09 -3.38 9.91
CA THR A 52 11.16 -3.04 8.83
C THR A 52 11.90 -2.55 7.58
N ILE A 53 12.91 -1.72 7.74
CA ILE A 53 13.75 -1.24 6.63
C ILE A 53 14.50 -2.39 5.98
N ASP A 54 15.13 -3.26 6.78
CA ASP A 54 15.86 -4.42 6.29
C ASP A 54 14.95 -5.39 5.55
N LYS A 55 13.79 -5.72 6.12
CA LYS A 55 12.79 -6.56 5.46
C LYS A 55 12.34 -5.95 4.12
N THR A 56 12.10 -4.63 4.08
CA THR A 56 11.72 -3.92 2.85
C THR A 56 12.81 -4.05 1.79
N TYR A 57 14.06 -3.82 2.16
CA TYR A 57 15.21 -3.96 1.26
C TYR A 57 15.29 -5.35 0.64
N HIS A 58 15.10 -6.41 1.43
CA HIS A 58 15.14 -7.78 0.94
C HIS A 58 13.93 -8.21 0.10
N LEU A 59 12.78 -7.54 0.25
CA LEU A 59 11.59 -7.80 -0.55
C LEU A 59 11.62 -7.10 -1.92
N LEU A 60 12.41 -6.05 -2.07
CA LEU A 60 12.50 -5.28 -3.31
C LEU A 60 13.51 -5.91 -4.28
N SER A 61 13.10 -6.08 -5.53
CA SER A 61 13.98 -6.48 -6.63
C SER A 61 14.57 -5.24 -7.31
N ALA A 62 15.88 -5.19 -7.47
CA ALA A 62 16.55 -4.10 -8.17
C ALA A 62 16.03 -3.96 -9.63
N SER A 63 15.84 -5.08 -10.34
CA SER A 63 15.31 -5.05 -11.70
C SER A 63 13.88 -4.50 -11.76
N THR A 64 13.01 -4.89 -10.81
CA THR A 64 11.65 -4.35 -10.75
C THR A 64 11.66 -2.85 -10.46
N LEU A 65 12.55 -2.40 -9.58
CA LEU A 65 12.69 -0.96 -9.29
C LEU A 65 13.18 -0.18 -10.51
N GLU A 66 14.15 -0.72 -11.27
CA GLU A 66 14.63 -0.11 -12.52
C GLU A 66 13.50 0.02 -13.54
N ASP A 67 12.66 -0.99 -13.69
CA ASP A 67 11.54 -0.96 -14.61
C ASP A 67 10.47 0.05 -14.16
N VAL A 68 10.19 0.14 -12.85
CA VAL A 68 9.29 1.16 -12.30
C VAL A 68 9.84 2.57 -12.51
N VAL A 69 11.15 2.77 -12.30
CA VAL A 69 11.79 4.08 -12.56
C VAL A 69 11.67 4.46 -14.02
N LYS A 70 11.93 3.54 -14.96
CA LYS A 70 11.76 3.79 -16.40
C LYS A 70 10.32 4.16 -16.75
N ALA A 71 9.34 3.41 -16.21
CA ALA A 71 7.92 3.71 -16.40
C ALA A 71 7.55 5.09 -15.85
N LEU A 72 8.09 5.46 -14.69
CA LEU A 72 7.89 6.78 -14.10
C LEU A 72 8.51 7.91 -14.95
N GLU A 73 9.72 7.71 -15.47
CA GLU A 73 10.40 8.68 -16.32
C GLU A 73 9.66 8.91 -17.64
N GLN A 74 9.16 7.85 -18.27
CA GLN A 74 8.48 7.89 -19.56
C GLN A 74 7.05 8.45 -19.45
N ALA A 75 6.38 8.31 -18.30
CA ALA A 75 5.01 8.75 -18.12
C ALA A 75 4.86 10.25 -18.35
N LYS A 76 3.84 10.67 -19.10
CA LYS A 76 3.45 12.08 -19.22
C LYS A 76 2.87 12.63 -17.95
N HIS A 77 2.05 11.83 -17.27
CA HIS A 77 1.42 12.16 -15.99
C HIS A 77 1.37 10.95 -15.06
N VAL A 78 1.46 11.19 -13.77
CA VAL A 78 1.37 10.13 -12.75
C VAL A 78 0.11 10.32 -11.92
N TYR A 79 -0.76 9.32 -11.93
CA TYR A 79 -1.97 9.27 -11.10
C TYR A 79 -1.74 8.40 -9.88
N LEU A 80 -1.93 8.97 -8.70
CA LEU A 80 -1.74 8.28 -7.42
C LEU A 80 -3.08 7.90 -6.80
N PHE A 81 -3.16 6.67 -6.35
CA PHE A 81 -4.36 6.09 -5.74
C PHE A 81 -4.01 5.51 -4.37
N GLY A 82 -4.69 5.96 -3.33
CA GLY A 82 -4.50 5.48 -1.96
C GLY A 82 -5.47 6.11 -0.99
N VAL A 83 -5.82 5.40 0.07
CA VAL A 83 -6.78 5.83 1.09
C VAL A 83 -6.29 5.52 2.49
N GLY A 84 -6.84 6.18 3.51
CA GLY A 84 -6.42 5.99 4.90
C GLY A 84 -4.94 6.35 5.12
N GLY A 85 -4.17 5.50 5.77
CA GLY A 85 -2.73 5.70 5.95
C GLY A 85 -1.95 5.81 4.64
N SER A 86 -2.36 5.07 3.60
CA SER A 86 -1.76 5.17 2.26
C SER A 86 -2.00 6.53 1.59
N ALA A 87 -3.02 7.28 2.01
CA ALA A 87 -3.28 8.63 1.54
C ALA A 87 -2.12 9.59 1.82
N ILE A 88 -1.53 9.48 3.02
CA ILE A 88 -0.37 10.28 3.44
C ILE A 88 0.84 9.97 2.56
N VAL A 89 1.06 8.70 2.27
CA VAL A 89 2.16 8.25 1.40
C VAL A 89 1.97 8.78 -0.03
N CYS A 90 0.76 8.73 -0.56
CA CYS A 90 0.45 9.27 -1.88
C CYS A 90 0.69 10.78 -1.96
N ASP A 91 0.27 11.53 -0.95
CA ASP A 91 0.46 12.99 -0.94
C ASP A 91 1.94 13.37 -0.82
N ASP A 92 2.70 12.72 0.07
CA ASP A 92 4.15 12.91 0.18
C ASP A 92 4.86 12.55 -1.13
N PHE A 93 4.47 11.45 -1.76
CA PHE A 93 5.05 11.04 -3.04
C PHE A 93 4.73 12.05 -4.15
N ARG A 94 3.50 12.54 -4.22
CA ARG A 94 3.12 13.62 -5.15
C ARG A 94 4.01 14.86 -4.96
N HIS A 95 4.24 15.29 -3.72
CA HIS A 95 5.14 16.40 -3.43
C HIS A 95 6.58 16.15 -3.91
N LYS A 96 7.10 14.95 -3.72
CA LYS A 96 8.42 14.56 -4.19
C LYS A 96 8.50 14.57 -5.71
N LEU A 97 7.50 14.04 -6.41
CA LEU A 97 7.41 14.06 -7.87
C LEU A 97 7.38 15.50 -8.42
N MET A 98 6.57 16.38 -7.83
CA MET A 98 6.51 17.78 -8.23
C MET A 98 7.87 18.48 -8.12
N ARG A 99 8.66 18.17 -7.10
CA ARG A 99 10.02 18.74 -6.93
C ARG A 99 10.99 18.29 -8.01
N THR A 100 10.76 17.16 -8.68
CA THR A 100 11.54 16.68 -9.82
C THR A 100 10.98 17.17 -11.17
N GLY A 101 9.91 17.98 -11.14
CA GLY A 101 9.23 18.46 -12.34
C GLY A 101 8.26 17.44 -12.95
N LYS A 102 8.03 16.29 -12.33
CA LYS A 102 7.09 15.29 -12.83
C LYS A 102 5.64 15.70 -12.53
N SER A 103 4.82 15.77 -13.57
CA SER A 103 3.39 16.05 -13.44
C SER A 103 2.70 14.89 -12.71
N SER A 104 1.93 15.20 -11.67
CA SER A 104 1.25 14.17 -10.89
C SER A 104 -0.03 14.68 -10.22
N SER A 105 -1.01 13.79 -10.04
CA SER A 105 -2.30 14.06 -9.40
C SER A 105 -2.59 13.08 -8.29
N TYR A 106 -3.10 13.62 -7.19
CA TYR A 106 -3.62 12.87 -6.05
C TYR A 106 -4.73 13.67 -5.37
N TYR A 107 -5.79 13.00 -4.94
CA TYR A 107 -6.81 13.53 -4.03
C TYR A 107 -7.05 12.58 -2.86
N PRO A 108 -7.27 13.08 -1.63
CA PRO A 108 -7.55 12.22 -0.47
C PRO A 108 -8.87 11.44 -0.58
N ASP A 109 -9.86 12.01 -1.26
CA ASP A 109 -11.18 11.42 -1.44
C ASP A 109 -11.18 10.38 -2.57
N ILE A 110 -11.65 9.16 -2.27
CA ILE A 110 -11.69 8.05 -3.22
C ILE A 110 -12.59 8.33 -4.44
N HIS A 111 -13.68 9.07 -4.27
CA HIS A 111 -14.57 9.40 -5.37
C HIS A 111 -13.92 10.39 -6.34
N LEU A 112 -13.13 11.33 -5.81
CA LEU A 112 -12.32 12.22 -6.64
C LEU A 112 -11.20 11.45 -7.35
N GLN A 113 -10.54 10.49 -6.70
CA GLN A 113 -9.57 9.62 -7.37
C GLN A 113 -10.20 8.85 -8.53
N MET A 114 -11.45 8.39 -8.40
CA MET A 114 -12.15 7.71 -9.48
C MET A 114 -12.40 8.61 -10.70
N THR A 115 -12.39 9.94 -10.56
CA THR A 115 -12.49 10.85 -11.72
C THR A 115 -11.22 10.87 -12.58
N PHE A 116 -10.10 10.35 -12.09
CA PHE A 116 -8.88 10.18 -12.89
C PHE A 116 -9.04 9.11 -13.97
N VAL A 117 -9.81 8.05 -13.66
CA VAL A 117 -9.89 6.86 -14.50
C VAL A 117 -10.22 7.17 -15.97
N PRO A 118 -11.26 7.97 -16.29
CA PRO A 118 -11.55 8.34 -17.67
C PRO A 118 -10.55 9.31 -18.30
N ALA A 119 -9.69 9.96 -17.50
CA ALA A 119 -8.69 10.91 -17.98
C ALA A 119 -7.33 10.25 -18.27
N MET A 120 -7.08 9.04 -17.73
CA MET A 120 -5.83 8.31 -17.92
C MET A 120 -5.70 7.79 -19.35
N THR A 121 -4.47 7.79 -19.85
CA THR A 121 -4.08 7.26 -21.16
C THR A 121 -2.91 6.28 -21.02
N GLN A 122 -2.56 5.58 -22.10
CA GLN A 122 -1.41 4.65 -22.13
C GLN A 122 -0.06 5.36 -21.99
N GLU A 123 -0.02 6.69 -22.11
CA GLU A 123 1.18 7.51 -21.92
C GLU A 123 1.36 7.93 -20.44
N ASP A 124 0.44 7.56 -19.57
CA ASP A 124 0.44 7.89 -18.14
C ASP A 124 0.88 6.68 -17.30
N LEU A 125 1.10 6.91 -16.02
CA LEU A 125 1.39 5.87 -15.03
C LEU A 125 0.40 5.94 -13.88
N ALA A 126 -0.25 4.82 -13.58
CA ALA A 126 -1.10 4.67 -12.40
C ALA A 126 -0.31 4.01 -11.25
N ILE A 127 -0.21 4.67 -10.11
CA ILE A 127 0.45 4.13 -8.91
C ILE A 127 -0.56 3.93 -7.80
N PHE A 128 -0.71 2.70 -7.36
CA PHE A 128 -1.64 2.28 -6.32
C PHE A 128 -0.88 1.99 -5.03
N VAL A 129 -1.09 2.79 -3.99
CA VAL A 129 -0.55 2.54 -2.65
C VAL A 129 -1.67 1.96 -1.79
N LEU A 130 -1.61 0.68 -1.52
CA LEU A 130 -2.66 -0.01 -0.78
C LEU A 130 -2.09 -1.22 -0.03
N TYR A 131 -1.94 -1.08 1.27
CA TYR A 131 -1.32 -2.11 2.12
C TYR A 131 -2.00 -3.47 1.96
N SER A 132 -3.31 -3.56 2.17
CA SER A 132 -4.06 -4.83 2.04
C SER A 132 -4.27 -5.30 0.60
N GLY A 133 -4.25 -4.39 -0.37
CA GLY A 133 -4.57 -4.68 -1.78
C GLY A 133 -6.04 -5.06 -2.04
N GLU A 134 -6.97 -4.77 -1.11
CA GLU A 134 -8.34 -5.26 -1.13
C GLU A 134 -9.44 -4.17 -1.20
N THR A 135 -9.09 -2.88 -1.01
CA THR A 135 -10.07 -1.78 -1.01
C THR A 135 -10.78 -1.66 -2.36
N LYS A 136 -12.10 -1.89 -2.37
CA LYS A 136 -12.91 -2.03 -3.58
C LYS A 136 -12.72 -0.89 -4.60
N GLY A 137 -12.76 0.36 -4.18
CA GLY A 137 -12.60 1.51 -5.08
C GLY A 137 -11.24 1.50 -5.80
N ILE A 138 -10.15 1.25 -5.06
CA ILE A 138 -8.79 1.18 -5.63
C ILE A 138 -8.66 -0.02 -6.58
N VAL A 139 -9.19 -1.19 -6.19
CA VAL A 139 -9.19 -2.40 -7.05
C VAL A 139 -9.98 -2.16 -8.34
N ILE A 140 -11.10 -1.41 -8.30
CA ILE A 140 -11.86 -1.02 -9.50
C ILE A 140 -10.99 -0.13 -10.40
N ALA A 141 -10.33 0.89 -9.85
CA ALA A 141 -9.45 1.76 -10.63
C ALA A 141 -8.30 0.98 -11.30
N ALA A 142 -7.68 0.03 -10.58
CA ALA A 142 -6.64 -0.84 -11.14
C ALA A 142 -7.16 -1.75 -12.25
N LYS A 143 -8.40 -2.25 -12.12
CA LYS A 143 -9.06 -3.04 -13.15
C LYS A 143 -9.25 -2.25 -14.45
N TRP A 144 -9.72 -1.01 -14.33
CA TRP A 144 -9.85 -0.09 -15.46
C TRP A 144 -8.48 0.22 -16.09
N ALA A 145 -7.45 0.49 -15.29
CA ALA A 145 -6.10 0.73 -15.79
C ALA A 145 -5.61 -0.47 -16.63
N LYS A 146 -5.83 -1.70 -16.13
CA LYS A 146 -5.48 -2.92 -16.85
C LYS A 146 -6.25 -3.08 -18.17
N GLU A 147 -7.57 -2.87 -18.16
CA GLU A 147 -8.42 -2.98 -19.35
C GLU A 147 -8.04 -1.98 -20.44
N MET A 148 -7.56 -0.80 -20.04
CA MET A 148 -7.11 0.28 -20.94
C MET A 148 -5.63 0.17 -21.30
N ASN A 149 -4.90 -0.84 -20.82
CA ASN A 149 -3.44 -1.02 -20.97
C ASN A 149 -2.63 0.20 -20.48
N ILE A 150 -3.04 0.78 -19.36
CA ILE A 150 -2.33 1.88 -18.71
C ILE A 150 -1.22 1.28 -17.84
N PRO A 151 0.05 1.68 -18.02
CA PRO A 151 1.15 1.24 -17.16
C PRO A 151 0.82 1.44 -15.69
N SER A 152 1.08 0.43 -14.87
CA SER A 152 0.60 0.43 -13.49
C SER A 152 1.56 -0.24 -12.51
N VAL A 153 1.66 0.38 -11.33
CA VAL A 153 2.51 -0.06 -10.22
C VAL A 153 1.66 -0.17 -8.96
N THR A 154 1.92 -1.14 -8.11
CA THR A 154 1.40 -1.13 -6.73
C THR A 154 2.49 -1.25 -5.69
N ILE A 155 2.28 -0.57 -4.55
CA ILE A 155 3.02 -0.77 -3.30
C ILE A 155 2.04 -1.43 -2.32
N THR A 156 2.32 -2.68 -1.94
CA THR A 156 1.39 -3.52 -1.15
C THR A 156 2.15 -4.58 -0.35
N GLN A 157 1.51 -5.16 0.66
CA GLN A 157 2.14 -6.22 1.47
C GLN A 157 2.27 -7.57 0.75
N SER A 158 1.50 -7.83 -0.32
CA SER A 158 1.51 -9.12 -1.01
C SER A 158 1.22 -8.98 -2.50
N ALA A 159 2.05 -9.60 -3.31
CA ALA A 159 1.81 -9.72 -4.75
C ALA A 159 0.60 -10.61 -5.10
N TYR A 160 0.15 -11.43 -4.17
CA TYR A 160 -0.94 -12.39 -4.39
C TYR A 160 -2.34 -11.84 -4.05
N ASN A 161 -2.46 -10.62 -3.53
CA ASN A 161 -3.75 -9.97 -3.29
C ASN A 161 -4.44 -9.57 -4.61
N LYS A 162 -5.66 -9.00 -4.51
CA LYS A 162 -6.43 -8.62 -5.71
C LYS A 162 -5.73 -7.57 -6.56
N LEU A 163 -5.10 -6.59 -5.91
CA LEU A 163 -4.43 -5.50 -6.59
C LEU A 163 -3.17 -5.97 -7.32
N GLY A 164 -2.31 -6.78 -6.65
CA GLY A 164 -1.08 -7.29 -7.24
C GLY A 164 -1.28 -8.11 -8.52
N LYS A 165 -2.46 -8.73 -8.70
CA LYS A 165 -2.82 -9.48 -9.92
C LYS A 165 -3.30 -8.60 -11.08
N LEU A 166 -3.52 -7.31 -10.85
CA LEU A 166 -4.09 -6.38 -11.81
C LEU A 166 -3.06 -5.42 -12.42
N VAL A 167 -1.92 -5.25 -11.79
CA VAL A 167 -0.91 -4.26 -12.17
C VAL A 167 0.30 -4.92 -12.85
N ASP A 168 1.10 -4.11 -13.54
CA ASP A 168 2.28 -4.56 -14.26
C ASP A 168 3.47 -4.79 -13.31
N TYR A 169 3.63 -3.92 -12.31
CA TYR A 169 4.73 -3.97 -11.36
C TYR A 169 4.23 -3.98 -9.92
N VAL A 170 4.79 -4.88 -9.11
CA VAL A 170 4.48 -5.00 -7.70
C VAL A 170 5.71 -4.73 -6.85
N LEU A 171 5.64 -3.71 -6.02
CA LEU A 171 6.62 -3.43 -4.98
C LEU A 171 6.06 -3.93 -3.65
N THR A 172 6.67 -4.99 -3.12
CA THR A 172 6.20 -5.61 -1.88
C THR A 172 6.87 -4.97 -0.68
N ILE A 173 6.08 -4.65 0.33
CA ILE A 173 6.53 -4.15 1.63
C ILE A 173 6.20 -5.18 2.72
N PRO A 174 6.94 -5.21 3.84
CA PRO A 174 6.67 -6.17 4.92
C PRO A 174 5.31 -5.97 5.56
N SER A 175 4.77 -7.08 6.06
CA SER A 175 3.58 -7.14 6.91
C SER A 175 3.93 -6.91 8.35
#